data_b24e99ed2f4924aa061715af5dcfce8c
#
_entry.id   b24e99ed2f4924aa061715af5dcfce8c
#
_cell.length_a   1.000
_cell.length_b   1.000
_cell.length_c   1.000
_cell.angle_alpha   90.00
_cell.angle_beta   90.00
_cell.angle_gamma   90.00
#
_symmetry.space_group_name_H-M   'P 1'
#
loop_
_entity.id
_entity.type
_entity.pdbx_description
1 polymer ?
#
loop_
_entity_poly.entity_id
_entity_poly.type
_entity_poly.pdbx_seq_one_letter_code
_entity_poly.pdbx_strand_id
1 'polypeptide(L)'
;STLEPWRPPSYPIPWIPSPYDHFYFASPISAYDIDTAYSTYPYGGVFFEDVVHTGIDIAGDIGTPILAAGSGTVIYAGLGVYRQGNDVYDDPYGKAVVIEHDFSYQGQPLFTLYAHLDEIQVEKGQYLKTGDQIGLMGNTGKTTGPHLHFEVRLGSNEYFATRNPDLWIAPPQGWGVLVGQVHTYVGYPLERQIVYLYPTEENPAIGPVNDVGWISTSYQNEAVNHDPHYKENFTIANIPAGKYYIYIPVTSIGLSYSKEVEIKPGQVTYFRFNVWKGFTDIIPPTPTYLFSPSP
;
A
#
# COMPACT_ATOMS: atom_id res chain seq x y z
N SER A 1 29.66 13.95 1.90
CA SER A 1 29.06 12.65 2.13
C SER A 1 27.55 12.85 2.21
N THR A 2 26.84 12.47 1.16
CA THR A 2 25.40 12.31 1.21
C THR A 2 25.10 11.20 2.20
N LEU A 3 24.50 11.57 3.35
CA LEU A 3 23.96 10.60 4.25
C LEU A 3 22.86 9.88 3.48
N GLU A 4 23.05 8.61 3.16
CA GLU A 4 21.98 7.75 2.66
C GLU A 4 20.78 7.91 3.62
N PRO A 5 19.57 8.12 3.13
CA PRO A 5 18.41 8.26 3.99
C PRO A 5 18.21 6.95 4.76
N TRP A 6 18.60 6.94 6.04
CA TRP A 6 18.48 5.77 6.89
C TRP A 6 16.99 5.49 7.15
N ARG A 7 16.52 4.31 6.74
CA ARG A 7 15.20 3.82 7.06
C ARG A 7 15.29 2.85 8.24
N PRO A 8 14.50 3.05 9.31
CA PRO A 8 14.45 2.10 10.41
C PRO A 8 14.00 0.71 9.95
N PRO A 9 14.42 -0.37 10.65
CA PRO A 9 13.88 -1.70 10.39
C PRO A 9 12.35 -1.70 10.60
N SER A 10 11.63 -2.52 9.86
CA SER A 10 10.18 -2.66 10.02
C SER A 10 9.81 -3.25 11.38
N TYR A 11 8.58 -3.00 11.84
CA TYR A 11 8.03 -3.73 12.97
C TYR A 11 7.99 -5.23 12.66
N PRO A 12 8.14 -6.10 13.69
CA PRO A 12 8.04 -7.54 13.50
C PRO A 12 6.62 -7.94 13.10
N ILE A 13 6.49 -8.88 12.18
CA ILE A 13 5.19 -9.34 11.68
C ILE A 13 4.74 -10.65 12.39
N PRO A 14 3.42 -10.85 12.57
CA PRO A 14 2.35 -9.88 12.36
C PRO A 14 2.40 -8.74 13.40
N TRP A 15 2.22 -7.49 12.95
CA TRP A 15 2.14 -6.32 13.80
C TRP A 15 0.68 -5.84 13.87
N ILE A 16 0.04 -5.99 15.04
CA ILE A 16 -1.39 -5.72 15.26
C ILE A 16 -1.53 -4.83 16.50
N PRO A 17 -1.18 -3.53 16.40
CA PRO A 17 -1.19 -2.61 17.52
C PRO A 17 -2.61 -2.25 17.99
N SER A 18 -3.61 -2.45 17.15
CA SER A 18 -5.03 -2.30 17.45
C SER A 18 -5.85 -3.46 16.89
N PRO A 19 -7.10 -3.68 17.32
CA PRO A 19 -7.96 -4.72 16.74
C PRO A 19 -8.27 -4.52 15.23
N TYR A 20 -7.90 -3.39 14.68
CA TYR A 20 -8.22 -2.95 13.33
C TYR A 20 -7.03 -2.95 12.40
N ASP A 21 -5.82 -2.76 12.94
CA ASP A 21 -4.58 -2.82 12.18
C ASP A 21 -4.21 -4.27 11.86
N HIS A 22 -3.73 -4.50 10.66
CA HIS A 22 -3.46 -5.85 10.18
C HIS A 22 -2.19 -5.90 9.32
N PHE A 23 -1.08 -5.44 9.88
CA PHE A 23 0.22 -5.50 9.23
C PHE A 23 0.79 -6.92 9.30
N TYR A 24 0.37 -7.75 8.35
CA TYR A 24 0.73 -9.17 8.29
C TYR A 24 2.00 -9.44 7.50
N PHE A 25 2.45 -8.48 6.70
CA PHE A 25 3.56 -8.66 5.77
C PHE A 25 4.76 -7.79 6.12
N ALA A 26 5.96 -8.35 5.90
CA ALA A 26 7.20 -7.61 5.87
C ALA A 26 7.34 -6.84 4.55
N SER A 27 8.24 -5.86 4.50
CA SER A 27 8.60 -5.22 3.25
C SER A 27 9.12 -6.26 2.24
N PRO A 28 8.65 -6.24 0.98
CA PRO A 28 9.12 -7.17 -0.06
C PRO A 28 10.50 -6.81 -0.61
N ILE A 29 11.12 -5.74 -0.14
CA ILE A 29 12.50 -5.33 -0.43
C ILE A 29 13.22 -4.99 0.87
N SER A 30 14.57 -5.07 0.86
CA SER A 30 15.35 -4.72 2.03
C SER A 30 15.23 -3.21 2.35
N ALA A 31 15.40 -2.84 3.62
CA ALA A 31 15.32 -1.45 4.06
C ALA A 31 16.38 -0.53 3.43
N TYR A 32 17.44 -1.12 2.88
CA TYR A 32 18.54 -0.38 2.25
C TYR A 32 18.32 -0.08 0.77
N ASP A 33 17.35 -0.76 0.13
CA ASP A 33 17.10 -0.69 -1.32
C ASP A 33 15.84 0.11 -1.64
N ILE A 34 15.20 0.74 -0.64
CA ILE A 34 13.90 1.37 -0.84
C ILE A 34 14.04 2.82 -1.21
N ASP A 35 13.65 3.15 -2.43
CA ASP A 35 13.05 4.42 -2.74
C ASP A 35 11.57 4.42 -2.30
N THR A 36 11.06 5.58 -1.90
CA THR A 36 9.66 5.72 -1.48
C THR A 36 8.72 5.29 -2.59
N ALA A 37 7.66 4.54 -2.24
CA ALA A 37 6.60 4.21 -3.20
C ALA A 37 6.14 5.47 -3.95
N TYR A 38 5.91 5.34 -5.25
CA TYR A 38 5.47 6.48 -6.07
C TYR A 38 4.13 7.01 -5.58
N SER A 39 4.15 8.12 -4.87
CA SER A 39 2.94 8.81 -4.39
C SER A 39 2.02 9.29 -5.52
N THR A 40 2.55 9.36 -6.75
CA THR A 40 1.82 9.78 -7.95
C THR A 40 1.03 8.67 -8.63
N TYR A 41 1.27 7.40 -8.23
CA TYR A 41 0.53 6.24 -8.74
C TYR A 41 0.16 5.29 -7.58
N PRO A 42 -0.74 5.74 -6.68
CA PRO A 42 -1.17 4.95 -5.53
C PRO A 42 -2.07 3.78 -5.95
N TYR A 43 -2.36 2.90 -5.01
CA TYR A 43 -3.42 1.90 -5.14
C TYR A 43 -4.74 2.58 -5.59
N GLY A 44 -5.44 1.97 -6.55
CA GLY A 44 -6.64 2.56 -7.15
C GLY A 44 -6.38 3.70 -8.13
N GLY A 45 -5.11 4.02 -8.42
CA GLY A 45 -4.73 4.98 -9.44
C GLY A 45 -5.02 4.47 -10.87
N VAL A 46 -5.15 5.39 -11.83
CA VAL A 46 -5.33 5.07 -13.26
C VAL A 46 -4.29 5.87 -14.05
N PHE A 47 -3.25 5.18 -14.51
CA PHE A 47 -2.22 5.79 -15.34
C PHE A 47 -2.40 5.44 -16.81
N PHE A 48 -2.68 4.17 -17.12
CA PHE A 48 -3.04 3.71 -18.45
C PHE A 48 -4.56 3.66 -18.57
N GLU A 49 -5.09 3.98 -19.76
CA GLU A 49 -6.52 3.90 -20.03
C GLU A 49 -7.04 2.49 -19.71
N ASP A 50 -8.11 2.43 -18.93
CA ASP A 50 -8.78 1.20 -18.48
C ASP A 50 -7.92 0.24 -17.60
N VAL A 51 -6.79 0.67 -17.11
CA VAL A 51 -5.96 -0.12 -16.19
C VAL A 51 -5.95 0.52 -14.81
N VAL A 52 -6.55 -0.16 -13.85
CA VAL A 52 -6.56 0.24 -12.45
C VAL A 52 -5.36 -0.34 -11.75
N HIS A 53 -4.67 0.47 -10.96
CA HIS A 53 -3.54 0.04 -10.15
C HIS A 53 -4.02 -0.76 -8.95
N THR A 54 -3.74 -2.05 -8.95
CA THR A 54 -4.24 -3.03 -7.96
C THR A 54 -3.23 -3.33 -6.84
N GLY A 55 -2.11 -2.63 -6.82
CA GLY A 55 -1.03 -2.78 -5.85
C GLY A 55 -0.36 -1.46 -5.50
N ILE A 56 0.87 -1.56 -5.07
CA ILE A 56 1.81 -0.43 -4.92
C ILE A 56 3.04 -0.70 -5.78
N ASP A 57 3.62 0.37 -6.31
CA ASP A 57 4.86 0.31 -7.07
C ASP A 57 6.01 0.83 -6.20
N ILE A 58 7.01 -0.02 -5.99
CA ILE A 58 8.19 0.30 -5.20
C ILE A 58 9.38 0.42 -6.17
N ALA A 59 9.87 1.64 -6.36
CA ALA A 59 10.99 1.90 -7.24
C ALA A 59 12.29 1.29 -6.73
N GLY A 60 13.17 0.96 -7.64
CA GLY A 60 14.52 0.48 -7.34
C GLY A 60 15.29 0.14 -8.62
N ASP A 61 16.55 -0.20 -8.45
CA ASP A 61 17.40 -0.59 -9.57
C ASP A 61 17.08 -2.00 -10.07
N ILE A 62 17.27 -2.24 -11.38
CA ILE A 62 17.23 -3.61 -11.92
C ILE A 62 18.26 -4.47 -11.18
N GLY A 63 17.83 -5.66 -10.73
CA GLY A 63 18.67 -6.57 -9.95
C GLY A 63 18.53 -6.41 -8.43
N THR A 64 17.76 -5.45 -7.94
CA THR A 64 17.43 -5.36 -6.50
C THR A 64 16.76 -6.66 -6.03
N PRO A 65 17.22 -7.29 -4.93
CA PRO A 65 16.62 -8.51 -4.41
C PRO A 65 15.17 -8.32 -3.97
N ILE A 66 14.28 -9.19 -4.45
CA ILE A 66 12.88 -9.23 -4.05
C ILE A 66 12.69 -10.37 -3.05
N LEU A 67 12.01 -10.07 -1.94
CA LEU A 67 11.88 -10.94 -0.78
C LEU A 67 10.42 -11.37 -0.58
N ALA A 68 10.21 -12.60 -0.10
CA ALA A 68 8.90 -13.07 0.32
C ALA A 68 8.40 -12.25 1.51
N ALA A 69 7.30 -11.52 1.35
CA ALA A 69 6.73 -10.66 2.39
C ALA A 69 6.10 -11.43 3.56
N GLY A 70 5.80 -12.71 3.36
CA GLY A 70 5.26 -13.63 4.37
C GLY A 70 5.58 -15.08 4.03
N SER A 71 5.53 -15.97 5.04
CA SER A 71 5.73 -17.41 4.81
C SER A 71 4.54 -18.01 4.06
N GLY A 72 4.82 -18.97 3.17
CA GLY A 72 3.78 -19.61 2.37
C GLY A 72 4.33 -20.44 1.22
N THR A 73 3.46 -20.88 0.32
CA THR A 73 3.80 -21.71 -0.83
C THR A 73 3.64 -20.93 -2.13
N VAL A 74 4.63 -21.03 -2.99
CA VAL A 74 4.57 -20.46 -4.35
C VAL A 74 3.51 -21.20 -5.16
N ILE A 75 2.45 -20.50 -5.55
CA ILE A 75 1.37 -21.06 -6.38
C ILE A 75 1.54 -20.73 -7.87
N TYR A 76 2.34 -19.70 -8.16
CA TYR A 76 2.69 -19.28 -9.52
C TYR A 76 4.11 -18.70 -9.57
N ALA A 77 4.85 -19.02 -10.63
CA ALA A 77 6.16 -18.44 -10.94
C ALA A 77 6.38 -18.50 -12.46
N GLY A 78 6.43 -17.34 -13.13
CA GLY A 78 6.56 -17.31 -14.60
C GLY A 78 6.02 -16.08 -15.28
N LEU A 79 5.80 -16.18 -16.60
CA LEU A 79 5.09 -15.22 -17.45
C LEU A 79 3.62 -15.61 -17.58
N GLY A 80 2.72 -14.61 -17.72
CA GLY A 80 1.32 -14.88 -18.03
C GLY A 80 0.47 -15.18 -16.80
N VAL A 81 0.70 -14.51 -15.69
CA VAL A 81 -0.16 -14.64 -14.49
C VAL A 81 -1.60 -14.22 -14.78
N TYR A 82 -1.79 -13.26 -15.66
CA TYR A 82 -3.10 -12.75 -16.09
C TYR A 82 -3.51 -13.26 -17.46
N ARG A 83 -2.57 -13.39 -18.42
CA ARG A 83 -2.79 -13.90 -19.77
C ARG A 83 -2.21 -15.29 -19.93
N GLN A 84 -2.85 -16.11 -20.76
CA GLN A 84 -2.47 -17.51 -20.99
C GLN A 84 -2.20 -17.78 -22.49
N GLY A 85 -1.56 -18.90 -22.76
CA GLY A 85 -1.27 -19.33 -24.13
C GLY A 85 -0.21 -18.46 -24.80
N ASN A 86 -0.45 -18.07 -26.05
CA ASN A 86 0.50 -17.28 -26.84
C ASN A 86 0.61 -15.82 -26.39
N ASP A 87 -0.34 -15.33 -25.58
CA ASP A 87 -0.44 -13.94 -25.14
C ASP A 87 0.34 -13.67 -23.84
N VAL A 88 1.04 -14.67 -23.30
CA VAL A 88 1.81 -14.53 -22.04
C VAL A 88 2.89 -13.45 -22.12
N TYR A 89 3.43 -13.20 -23.31
CA TYR A 89 4.46 -12.16 -23.51
C TYR A 89 3.88 -10.74 -23.47
N ASP A 90 2.56 -10.59 -23.65
CA ASP A 90 1.83 -9.33 -23.54
C ASP A 90 1.13 -9.20 -22.18
N ASP A 91 1.46 -10.10 -21.23
CA ASP A 91 0.92 -10.01 -19.87
C ASP A 91 1.38 -8.72 -19.19
N PRO A 92 0.45 -7.90 -18.65
CA PRO A 92 0.82 -6.64 -18.04
C PRO A 92 1.77 -6.79 -16.86
N TYR A 93 1.72 -7.89 -16.11
CA TYR A 93 2.62 -8.15 -14.98
C TYR A 93 4.02 -8.61 -15.38
N GLY A 94 4.23 -9.03 -16.65
CA GLY A 94 5.51 -9.59 -17.08
C GLY A 94 5.85 -10.89 -16.33
N LYS A 95 7.09 -11.00 -15.87
CA LYS A 95 7.49 -12.10 -14.98
C LYS A 95 6.98 -11.84 -13.57
N ALA A 96 6.25 -12.81 -13.01
CA ALA A 96 5.61 -12.66 -11.71
C ALA A 96 5.72 -13.93 -10.85
N VAL A 97 5.65 -13.71 -9.54
CA VAL A 97 5.52 -14.76 -8.51
C VAL A 97 4.26 -14.48 -7.71
N VAL A 98 3.52 -15.54 -7.35
CA VAL A 98 2.39 -15.46 -6.41
C VAL A 98 2.62 -16.46 -5.30
N ILE A 99 2.47 -16.00 -4.06
CA ILE A 99 2.58 -16.80 -2.84
C ILE A 99 1.20 -16.88 -2.18
N GLU A 100 0.74 -18.11 -1.87
CA GLU A 100 -0.36 -18.36 -0.95
C GLU A 100 0.22 -18.55 0.45
N HIS A 101 -0.24 -17.72 1.40
CA HIS A 101 0.30 -17.70 2.74
C HIS A 101 -0.31 -18.78 3.63
N ASP A 102 0.47 -19.28 4.60
CA ASP A 102 0.06 -20.30 5.57
C ASP A 102 -0.75 -19.72 6.75
N PHE A 103 -1.04 -18.44 6.71
CA PHE A 103 -1.92 -17.73 7.64
C PHE A 103 -3.08 -17.06 6.88
N SER A 104 -4.11 -16.70 7.60
CA SER A 104 -5.33 -16.12 7.05
C SER A 104 -5.77 -14.86 7.81
N TYR A 105 -6.58 -14.05 7.18
CA TYR A 105 -7.24 -12.91 7.81
C TYR A 105 -8.74 -13.15 7.89
N GLN A 106 -9.28 -13.20 9.12
CA GLN A 106 -10.70 -13.49 9.38
C GLN A 106 -11.22 -14.75 8.67
N GLY A 107 -10.38 -15.80 8.63
CA GLY A 107 -10.69 -17.07 7.98
C GLY A 107 -10.60 -17.05 6.44
N GLN A 108 -10.18 -15.96 5.83
CA GLN A 108 -9.95 -15.85 4.40
C GLN A 108 -8.46 -16.03 4.07
N PRO A 109 -8.11 -16.81 3.04
CA PRO A 109 -6.72 -16.96 2.61
C PRO A 109 -6.15 -15.63 2.12
N LEU A 110 -4.84 -15.49 2.29
CA LEU A 110 -4.06 -14.32 1.85
C LEU A 110 -3.07 -14.74 0.79
N PHE A 111 -2.93 -13.87 -0.21
CA PHE A 111 -1.96 -14.04 -1.30
C PHE A 111 -1.17 -12.75 -1.48
N THR A 112 0.09 -12.89 -1.89
CA THR A 112 0.88 -11.77 -2.40
C THR A 112 1.35 -12.04 -3.82
N LEU A 113 1.36 -10.99 -4.64
CA LEU A 113 1.85 -11.03 -6.00
C LEU A 113 3.01 -10.04 -6.15
N TYR A 114 4.04 -10.49 -6.84
CA TYR A 114 5.28 -9.76 -7.13
C TYR A 114 5.48 -9.76 -8.64
N ALA A 115 5.47 -8.59 -9.26
CA ALA A 115 5.53 -8.49 -10.72
C ALA A 115 6.69 -7.62 -11.23
N HIS A 116 6.82 -7.60 -12.56
CA HIS A 116 7.86 -6.89 -13.31
C HIS A 116 9.28 -7.39 -13.05
N LEU A 117 9.42 -8.64 -12.57
CA LEU A 117 10.72 -9.23 -12.23
C LEU A 117 11.61 -9.38 -13.46
N ASP A 118 12.93 -9.23 -13.27
CA ASP A 118 13.94 -9.60 -14.27
C ASP A 118 14.27 -11.08 -14.18
N GLU A 119 14.42 -11.59 -12.97
CA GLU A 119 14.75 -12.99 -12.69
C GLU A 119 13.80 -13.55 -11.63
N ILE A 120 13.30 -14.76 -11.87
CA ILE A 120 12.55 -15.57 -10.89
C ILE A 120 13.47 -16.65 -10.37
N GLN A 121 13.63 -16.76 -9.05
CA GLN A 121 14.58 -17.69 -8.39
C GLN A 121 13.87 -18.78 -7.59
N VAL A 122 12.55 -18.90 -7.75
CA VAL A 122 11.70 -19.88 -7.06
C VAL A 122 10.83 -20.62 -8.06
N GLU A 123 10.28 -21.76 -7.65
CA GLU A 123 9.41 -22.58 -8.50
C GLU A 123 8.05 -22.83 -7.82
N LYS A 124 7.03 -23.12 -8.64
CA LYS A 124 5.70 -23.49 -8.15
C LYS A 124 5.78 -24.72 -7.25
N GLY A 125 5.15 -24.64 -6.07
CA GLY A 125 5.15 -25.68 -5.05
C GLY A 125 6.24 -25.49 -4.00
N GLN A 126 7.19 -24.59 -4.20
CA GLN A 126 8.24 -24.29 -3.22
C GLN A 126 7.63 -23.58 -2.01
N TYR A 127 7.98 -24.04 -0.81
CA TYR A 127 7.65 -23.35 0.45
C TYR A 127 8.73 -22.31 0.78
N LEU A 128 8.31 -21.13 1.20
CA LEU A 128 9.17 -19.99 1.51
C LEU A 128 8.90 -19.51 2.94
N LYS A 129 9.95 -19.03 3.58
CA LYS A 129 9.84 -18.25 4.82
C LYS A 129 9.84 -16.76 4.49
N THR A 130 9.26 -15.96 5.37
CA THR A 130 9.38 -14.51 5.30
C THR A 130 10.84 -14.09 5.16
N GLY A 131 11.14 -13.25 4.17
CA GLY A 131 12.49 -12.76 3.89
C GLY A 131 13.32 -13.63 2.95
N ASP A 132 12.85 -14.82 2.54
CA ASP A 132 13.52 -15.60 1.53
C ASP A 132 13.51 -14.84 0.19
N GLN A 133 14.64 -14.83 -0.51
CA GLN A 133 14.73 -14.18 -1.82
C GLN A 133 13.97 -14.99 -2.88
N ILE A 134 13.12 -14.32 -3.64
CA ILE A 134 12.24 -14.93 -4.65
C ILE A 134 12.62 -14.58 -6.08
N GLY A 135 13.40 -13.53 -6.26
CA GLY A 135 13.82 -13.05 -7.57
C GLY A 135 14.53 -11.72 -7.50
N LEU A 136 14.70 -11.10 -8.66
CA LEU A 136 15.33 -9.79 -8.81
C LEU A 136 14.36 -8.83 -9.50
N MET A 137 14.35 -7.57 -9.04
CA MET A 137 13.59 -6.48 -9.65
C MET A 137 13.98 -6.30 -11.11
N GLY A 138 13.00 -6.02 -11.94
CA GLY A 138 13.20 -5.79 -13.36
C GLY A 138 12.32 -4.68 -13.93
N ASN A 139 11.99 -4.85 -15.21
CA ASN A 139 11.17 -3.92 -15.98
C ASN A 139 10.38 -4.70 -17.04
N THR A 140 9.92 -5.93 -16.72
CA THR A 140 9.18 -6.79 -17.65
C THR A 140 7.68 -6.51 -17.59
N GLY A 141 6.96 -6.79 -18.68
CA GLY A 141 5.53 -6.49 -18.79
C GLY A 141 5.25 -5.03 -19.14
N LYS A 142 4.13 -4.49 -18.67
CA LYS A 142 3.68 -3.13 -18.97
C LYS A 142 4.13 -2.16 -17.88
N THR A 143 5.29 -1.54 -18.07
CA THR A 143 5.94 -0.65 -17.10
C THR A 143 6.38 0.67 -17.72
N THR A 144 6.69 1.66 -16.89
CA THR A 144 7.32 2.92 -17.30
C THR A 144 8.77 3.05 -16.85
N GLY A 145 9.27 2.11 -16.07
CA GLY A 145 10.63 2.09 -15.52
C GLY A 145 10.78 0.94 -14.52
N PRO A 146 12.00 0.67 -14.04
CA PRO A 146 12.25 -0.42 -13.09
C PRO A 146 11.52 -0.18 -11.76
N HIS A 147 10.75 -1.17 -11.32
CA HIS A 147 10.07 -1.19 -10.02
C HIS A 147 9.57 -2.60 -9.69
N LEU A 148 9.24 -2.83 -8.44
CA LEU A 148 8.42 -3.95 -8.01
C LEU A 148 6.97 -3.49 -7.94
N HIS A 149 6.08 -4.11 -8.72
CA HIS A 149 4.64 -4.05 -8.47
C HIS A 149 4.26 -5.13 -7.45
N PHE A 150 3.69 -4.71 -6.32
CA PHE A 150 3.35 -5.58 -5.21
C PHE A 150 1.86 -5.51 -4.88
N GLU A 151 1.20 -6.66 -4.82
CA GLU A 151 -0.22 -6.77 -4.44
C GLU A 151 -0.42 -7.64 -3.20
N VAL A 152 -1.44 -7.29 -2.42
CA VAL A 152 -2.05 -8.15 -1.41
C VAL A 152 -3.45 -8.53 -1.89
N ARG A 153 -3.78 -9.82 -1.88
CA ARG A 153 -5.10 -10.34 -2.26
C ARG A 153 -5.73 -11.10 -1.10
N LEU A 154 -7.01 -10.91 -0.88
CA LEU A 154 -7.76 -11.48 0.22
C LEU A 154 -8.93 -12.33 -0.28
N GLY A 155 -9.02 -13.57 0.18
CA GLY A 155 -10.10 -14.52 -0.13
C GLY A 155 -9.85 -15.34 -1.38
N SER A 156 -9.26 -14.78 -2.43
CA SER A 156 -8.91 -15.50 -3.67
C SER A 156 -7.73 -14.82 -4.37
N ASN A 157 -7.04 -15.58 -5.25
CA ASN A 157 -5.98 -15.04 -6.09
C ASN A 157 -6.56 -14.44 -7.39
N GLU A 158 -7.60 -13.63 -7.30
CA GLU A 158 -8.24 -12.98 -8.44
C GLU A 158 -7.84 -11.51 -8.54
N TYR A 159 -7.84 -10.96 -9.76
CA TYR A 159 -7.50 -9.56 -10.04
C TYR A 159 -8.28 -8.56 -9.16
N PHE A 160 -9.58 -8.81 -8.97
CA PHE A 160 -10.44 -7.93 -8.16
C PHE A 160 -10.47 -8.29 -6.65
N ALA A 161 -9.60 -9.20 -6.18
CA ALA A 161 -9.51 -9.54 -4.75
C ALA A 161 -8.47 -8.69 -4.00
N THR A 162 -7.87 -7.71 -4.65
CA THR A 162 -6.79 -6.89 -4.11
C THR A 162 -7.24 -6.01 -2.94
N ARG A 163 -6.28 -5.68 -2.08
CA ARG A 163 -6.38 -4.72 -0.99
C ARG A 163 -5.17 -3.79 -1.06
N ASN A 164 -5.31 -2.57 -0.54
CA ASN A 164 -4.19 -1.64 -0.53
C ASN A 164 -3.04 -2.17 0.35
N PRO A 165 -1.89 -2.53 -0.24
CA PRO A 165 -0.76 -3.11 0.49
C PRO A 165 -0.22 -2.25 1.63
N ASP A 166 -0.39 -0.93 1.57
CA ASP A 166 0.03 0.02 2.60
C ASP A 166 -0.60 -0.25 3.98
N LEU A 167 -1.74 -0.97 4.02
CA LEU A 167 -2.42 -1.37 5.26
C LEU A 167 -1.99 -2.77 5.73
N TRP A 168 -1.21 -3.48 4.94
CA TRP A 168 -0.82 -4.86 5.20
C TRP A 168 0.68 -5.05 5.45
N ILE A 169 1.52 -4.14 4.91
CA ILE A 169 2.97 -4.15 5.13
C ILE A 169 3.28 -3.42 6.43
N ALA A 170 4.02 -4.07 7.32
CA ALA A 170 4.45 -3.46 8.57
C ALA A 170 5.33 -2.23 8.31
N PRO A 171 4.97 -1.06 8.85
CA PRO A 171 5.76 0.15 8.65
C PRO A 171 7.13 0.03 9.34
N PRO A 172 8.10 0.89 9.00
CA PRO A 172 9.33 1.04 9.75
C PRO A 172 9.06 1.44 11.21
N GLN A 173 9.93 1.01 12.12
CA GLN A 173 9.83 1.38 13.55
C GLN A 173 9.87 2.89 13.72
N GLY A 174 8.91 3.42 14.47
CA GLY A 174 8.75 4.86 14.64
C GLY A 174 7.96 5.55 13.52
N TRP A 175 7.49 4.81 12.49
CA TRP A 175 6.69 5.34 11.40
C TRP A 175 5.26 4.78 11.45
N GLY A 176 4.33 5.41 10.75
CA GLY A 176 2.93 4.99 10.71
C GLY A 176 2.31 5.18 9.34
N VAL A 177 0.99 4.99 9.28
CA VAL A 177 0.19 5.07 8.05
C VAL A 177 -0.96 6.07 8.27
N LEU A 178 -1.24 6.89 7.27
CA LEU A 178 -2.41 7.77 7.23
C LEU A 178 -3.42 7.23 6.23
N VAL A 179 -4.66 7.02 6.69
CA VAL A 179 -5.78 6.64 5.81
C VAL A 179 -6.91 7.65 5.91
N GLY A 180 -7.67 7.78 4.84
CA GLY A 180 -8.79 8.71 4.79
C GLY A 180 -10.00 8.20 4.04
N GLN A 181 -11.16 8.68 4.48
CA GLN A 181 -12.37 8.68 3.68
C GLN A 181 -12.59 10.09 3.14
N VAL A 182 -12.43 10.27 1.85
CA VAL A 182 -12.59 11.55 1.15
C VAL A 182 -13.86 11.49 0.32
N HIS A 183 -14.86 12.34 0.66
CA HIS A 183 -16.20 12.23 0.09
C HIS A 183 -16.70 13.55 -0.52
N THR A 184 -17.56 13.39 -1.51
CA THR A 184 -18.39 14.48 -2.06
C THR A 184 -19.37 15.00 -1.02
N TYR A 185 -20.06 16.09 -1.32
CA TYR A 185 -21.07 16.70 -0.42
C TYR A 185 -22.24 15.74 -0.11
N VAL A 186 -22.59 14.83 -1.02
CA VAL A 186 -23.66 13.83 -0.83
C VAL A 186 -23.17 12.53 -0.21
N GLY A 187 -21.84 12.38 0.03
CA GLY A 187 -21.26 11.23 0.72
C GLY A 187 -20.72 10.12 -0.18
N TYR A 188 -20.71 10.31 -1.50
CA TYR A 188 -19.99 9.38 -2.38
C TYR A 188 -18.47 9.56 -2.28
N PRO A 189 -17.67 8.51 -2.52
CA PRO A 189 -16.23 8.67 -2.66
C PRO A 189 -15.87 9.77 -3.65
N LEU A 190 -14.94 10.63 -3.29
CA LEU A 190 -14.40 11.64 -4.19
C LEU A 190 -13.12 11.11 -4.82
N GLU A 191 -13.14 10.97 -6.14
CA GLU A 191 -12.00 10.47 -6.90
C GLU A 191 -10.97 11.56 -7.17
N ARG A 192 -9.70 11.17 -7.28
CA ARG A 192 -8.57 12.03 -7.70
C ARG A 192 -8.39 13.30 -6.86
N GLN A 193 -8.91 13.32 -5.65
CA GLN A 193 -8.71 14.46 -4.76
C GLN A 193 -7.27 14.45 -4.25
N ILE A 194 -6.53 15.49 -4.55
CA ILE A 194 -5.18 15.67 -4.03
C ILE A 194 -5.26 15.98 -2.53
N VAL A 195 -4.42 15.29 -1.77
CA VAL A 195 -4.22 15.50 -0.34
C VAL A 195 -2.74 15.68 -0.09
N TYR A 196 -2.39 16.76 0.60
CA TYR A 196 -1.05 17.05 1.04
C TYR A 196 -0.91 16.77 2.53
N LEU A 197 0.25 16.29 2.93
CA LEU A 197 0.62 16.12 4.33
C LEU A 197 1.94 16.86 4.58
N TYR A 198 1.90 17.90 5.40
CA TYR A 198 3.07 18.70 5.74
C TYR A 198 3.43 18.51 7.22
N PRO A 199 4.72 18.34 7.57
CA PRO A 199 5.13 18.34 8.96
C PRO A 199 4.87 19.70 9.61
N THR A 200 4.53 19.70 10.90
CA THR A 200 4.50 20.95 11.67
C THR A 200 5.92 21.36 12.06
N GLU A 201 6.14 22.63 12.39
CA GLU A 201 7.46 23.15 12.84
C GLU A 201 7.97 22.43 14.10
N GLU A 202 7.07 21.84 14.90
CA GLU A 202 7.38 21.10 16.12
C GLU A 202 7.69 19.61 15.89
N ASN A 203 7.81 19.14 14.63
CA ASN A 203 8.06 17.73 14.37
C ASN A 203 9.56 17.40 14.37
N PRO A 204 10.14 16.87 15.46
CA PRO A 204 11.58 16.61 15.57
C PRO A 204 12.05 15.40 14.76
N ALA A 205 11.13 14.54 14.31
CA ALA A 205 11.46 13.32 13.57
C ALA A 205 11.93 13.58 12.14
N ILE A 206 11.69 14.78 11.66
CA ILE A 206 12.08 15.23 10.33
C ILE A 206 13.07 16.37 10.58
N GLY A 207 14.36 16.13 10.39
CA GLY A 207 15.39 17.18 10.47
C GLY A 207 14.99 18.43 9.68
N PRO A 208 15.84 19.47 9.50
CA PRO A 208 15.46 20.69 8.79
C PRO A 208 14.91 20.34 7.42
N VAL A 209 13.60 20.33 7.34
CA VAL A 209 12.84 19.85 6.20
C VAL A 209 12.98 20.90 5.11
N ASN A 210 13.55 20.50 4.01
CA ASN A 210 13.14 21.07 2.75
C ASN A 210 11.62 20.95 2.67
N ASP A 211 10.89 21.95 2.19
CA ASP A 211 9.43 22.10 2.11
C ASP A 211 8.65 20.95 1.42
N VAL A 212 9.15 19.72 1.48
CA VAL A 212 8.60 18.57 0.77
C VAL A 212 7.75 17.76 1.74
N GLY A 213 6.47 18.05 1.73
CA GLY A 213 5.46 17.21 2.33
C GLY A 213 5.20 15.94 1.49
N TRP A 214 4.40 15.03 2.03
CA TRP A 214 3.84 13.93 1.26
C TRP A 214 2.65 14.44 0.45
N ILE A 215 2.49 13.89 -0.76
CA ILE A 215 1.35 14.15 -1.63
C ILE A 215 0.81 12.82 -2.14
N SER A 216 -0.49 12.64 -2.12
CA SER A 216 -1.16 11.51 -2.76
C SER A 216 -2.57 11.92 -3.19
N THR A 217 -3.25 11.03 -3.90
CA THR A 217 -4.62 11.26 -4.35
C THR A 217 -5.56 10.18 -3.79
N SER A 218 -6.82 10.55 -3.60
CA SER A 218 -7.86 9.55 -3.35
C SER A 218 -7.99 8.62 -4.56
N TYR A 219 -8.49 7.40 -4.34
CA TYR A 219 -8.63 6.36 -5.36
C TYR A 219 -9.38 6.92 -6.58
N GLN A 220 -8.92 6.52 -7.75
CA GLN A 220 -9.41 7.07 -9.02
C GLN A 220 -10.46 6.16 -9.67
N ASN A 221 -10.71 4.98 -9.07
CA ASN A 221 -11.63 4.00 -9.61
C ASN A 221 -12.29 3.22 -8.47
N GLU A 222 -13.62 3.07 -8.56
CA GLU A 222 -14.41 2.29 -7.60
C GLU A 222 -14.21 0.77 -7.72
N ALA A 223 -13.47 0.30 -8.74
CA ALA A 223 -13.21 -1.13 -8.95
C ALA A 223 -12.20 -1.74 -7.96
N VAL A 224 -11.49 -0.93 -7.16
CA VAL A 224 -10.61 -1.41 -6.10
C VAL A 224 -11.36 -1.58 -4.79
N ASN A 225 -10.86 -2.52 -3.97
CA ASN A 225 -11.48 -2.79 -2.68
C ASN A 225 -10.91 -1.90 -1.59
N HIS A 226 -11.80 -1.29 -0.85
CA HIS A 226 -11.49 -0.61 0.40
C HIS A 226 -11.20 -1.63 1.52
N ASP A 227 -10.45 -1.22 2.52
CA ASP A 227 -10.30 -2.00 3.73
C ASP A 227 -11.66 -2.27 4.40
N PRO A 228 -11.91 -3.49 4.91
CA PRO A 228 -13.20 -3.83 5.52
C PRO A 228 -13.57 -2.96 6.72
N HIS A 229 -12.57 -2.45 7.45
CA HIS A 229 -12.77 -1.63 8.64
C HIS A 229 -12.70 -0.14 8.31
N TYR A 230 -11.60 0.34 7.73
CA TYR A 230 -11.36 1.76 7.51
C TYR A 230 -12.24 2.34 6.41
N LYS A 231 -12.67 1.52 5.43
CA LYS A 231 -13.47 1.96 4.26
C LYS A 231 -12.81 3.14 3.55
N GLU A 232 -11.50 3.13 3.54
CA GLU A 232 -10.67 4.21 3.01
C GLU A 232 -10.79 4.29 1.48
N ASN A 233 -10.57 5.47 0.96
CA ASN A 233 -10.28 5.72 -0.44
C ASN A 233 -9.04 6.62 -0.61
N PHE A 234 -8.20 6.67 0.43
CA PHE A 234 -6.96 7.43 0.45
C PHE A 234 -5.99 6.82 1.45
N THR A 235 -4.72 6.72 1.06
CA THR A 235 -3.64 6.21 1.92
C THR A 235 -2.33 6.90 1.62
N ILE A 236 -1.54 7.13 2.67
CA ILE A 236 -0.11 7.40 2.63
C ILE A 236 0.54 6.53 3.70
N ALA A 237 1.48 5.68 3.30
CA ALA A 237 2.27 4.86 4.22
C ALA A 237 3.66 5.46 4.48
N ASN A 238 4.38 4.82 5.39
CA ASN A 238 5.77 5.15 5.68
C ASN A 238 6.00 6.61 6.08
N ILE A 239 5.14 7.12 6.97
CA ILE A 239 5.24 8.48 7.51
C ILE A 239 5.91 8.40 8.88
N PRO A 240 7.03 9.11 9.14
CA PRO A 240 7.59 9.24 10.49
C PRO A 240 6.55 9.72 11.50
N ALA A 241 6.54 9.14 12.71
CA ALA A 241 5.62 9.57 13.74
C ALA A 241 5.84 11.04 14.11
N GLY A 242 4.76 11.77 14.36
CA GLY A 242 4.80 13.17 14.70
C GLY A 242 3.55 13.94 14.32
N LYS A 243 3.60 15.26 14.43
CA LYS A 243 2.49 16.14 14.10
C LYS A 243 2.60 16.67 12.68
N TYR A 244 1.47 16.68 12.00
CA TYR A 244 1.36 17.09 10.60
C TYR A 244 0.10 17.90 10.37
N TYR A 245 0.09 18.67 9.28
CA TYR A 245 -1.11 19.25 8.71
C TYR A 245 -1.54 18.46 7.48
N ILE A 246 -2.76 17.91 7.48
CA ILE A 246 -3.44 17.48 6.26
C ILE A 246 -3.97 18.74 5.60
N TYR A 247 -3.65 18.95 4.32
CA TYR A 247 -4.19 20.05 3.51
C TYR A 247 -4.88 19.50 2.27
N ILE A 248 -6.14 19.90 2.09
CA ILE A 248 -6.98 19.45 0.98
C ILE A 248 -7.54 20.67 0.23
N PRO A 249 -6.99 21.00 -0.95
CA PRO A 249 -7.56 22.01 -1.83
C PRO A 249 -8.74 21.42 -2.61
N VAL A 250 -9.91 22.02 -2.51
CA VAL A 250 -11.10 21.65 -3.27
C VAL A 250 -11.30 22.72 -4.36
N THR A 251 -10.54 22.57 -5.44
CA THR A 251 -10.47 23.59 -6.51
C THR A 251 -11.79 23.80 -7.22
N SER A 252 -12.65 22.78 -7.29
CA SER A 252 -13.97 22.85 -7.92
C SER A 252 -14.92 23.86 -7.26
N ILE A 253 -14.70 24.20 -5.99
CA ILE A 253 -15.50 25.17 -5.23
C ILE A 253 -14.66 26.32 -4.68
N GLY A 254 -13.36 26.37 -5.01
CA GLY A 254 -12.46 27.44 -4.57
C GLY A 254 -12.16 27.46 -3.07
N LEU A 255 -12.33 26.35 -2.38
CA LEU A 255 -12.06 26.22 -0.93
C LEU A 255 -10.82 25.34 -0.68
N SER A 256 -10.23 25.51 0.48
CA SER A 256 -9.21 24.62 1.01
C SER A 256 -9.42 24.39 2.49
N TYR A 257 -8.99 23.23 2.97
CA TYR A 257 -9.16 22.80 4.34
C TYR A 257 -7.84 22.31 4.90
N SER A 258 -7.57 22.62 6.16
CA SER A 258 -6.41 22.13 6.87
C SER A 258 -6.80 21.58 8.23
N LYS A 259 -6.12 20.51 8.66
CA LYS A 259 -6.30 19.90 9.97
C LYS A 259 -4.99 19.34 10.49
N GLU A 260 -4.66 19.64 11.74
CA GLU A 260 -3.57 18.99 12.44
C GLU A 260 -3.95 17.54 12.78
N VAL A 261 -3.01 16.62 12.55
CA VAL A 261 -3.10 15.22 12.91
C VAL A 261 -1.79 14.76 13.53
N GLU A 262 -1.85 13.74 14.36
CA GLU A 262 -0.67 13.08 14.93
C GLU A 262 -0.55 11.68 14.34
N ILE A 263 0.53 11.44 13.60
CA ILE A 263 0.89 10.10 13.12
C ILE A 263 1.53 9.35 14.28
N LYS A 264 0.92 8.22 14.63
CA LYS A 264 1.39 7.37 15.72
C LYS A 264 2.30 6.26 15.22
N PRO A 265 3.39 5.94 15.96
CA PRO A 265 4.32 4.92 15.52
C PRO A 265 3.66 3.54 15.45
N GLY A 266 3.84 2.86 14.33
CA GLY A 266 3.33 1.51 14.07
C GLY A 266 1.82 1.39 13.95
N GLN A 267 1.08 2.49 13.80
CA GLN A 267 -0.39 2.49 13.78
C GLN A 267 -0.94 3.18 12.55
N VAL A 268 -2.22 2.90 12.28
CA VAL A 268 -3.00 3.62 11.29
C VAL A 268 -3.61 4.86 11.96
N THR A 269 -3.37 6.02 11.36
CA THR A 269 -4.06 7.28 11.70
C THR A 269 -5.17 7.50 10.68
N TYR A 270 -6.38 7.78 11.15
CA TYR A 270 -7.57 7.89 10.32
C TYR A 270 -8.13 9.30 10.29
N PHE A 271 -8.62 9.73 9.10
CA PHE A 271 -9.43 10.94 8.97
C PHE A 271 -10.65 10.72 8.06
N ARG A 272 -11.64 11.60 8.20
CA ARG A 272 -12.79 11.69 7.31
C ARG A 272 -12.97 13.11 6.84
N PHE A 273 -13.18 13.27 5.54
CA PHE A 273 -13.31 14.56 4.88
C PHE A 273 -14.53 14.57 3.95
N ASN A 274 -15.22 15.71 3.96
CA ASN A 274 -16.33 16.00 3.06
C ASN A 274 -16.11 17.39 2.45
N VAL A 275 -16.30 17.52 1.15
CA VAL A 275 -15.99 18.77 0.41
C VAL A 275 -16.70 20.01 0.92
N TRP A 276 -17.86 19.89 1.58
CA TRP A 276 -18.59 21.02 2.16
C TRP A 276 -18.36 21.23 3.66
N LYS A 277 -18.23 20.12 4.39
CA LYS A 277 -18.13 20.15 5.86
C LYS A 277 -16.69 20.22 6.34
N GLY A 278 -15.74 19.99 5.46
CA GLY A 278 -14.35 19.81 5.84
C GLY A 278 -14.11 18.47 6.56
N PHE A 279 -13.19 18.47 7.51
CA PHE A 279 -12.91 17.29 8.34
C PHE A 279 -14.04 17.07 9.35
N THR A 280 -14.62 15.86 9.37
CA THR A 280 -15.79 15.55 10.22
C THR A 280 -15.43 14.70 11.41
N ASP A 281 -14.87 13.50 11.19
CA ASP A 281 -14.51 12.58 12.25
C ASP A 281 -13.04 12.18 12.12
N ILE A 282 -12.39 11.95 13.27
CA ILE A 282 -11.02 11.43 13.38
C ILE A 282 -10.99 10.05 14.02
N ILE A 283 -12.17 9.48 14.33
CA ILE A 283 -12.30 8.14 14.93
C ILE A 283 -12.63 7.16 13.79
N PRO A 284 -11.89 6.05 13.65
CA PRO A 284 -12.21 5.01 12.68
C PRO A 284 -13.63 4.46 12.91
N PRO A 285 -14.29 3.92 11.87
CA PRO A 285 -15.58 3.28 12.04
C PRO A 285 -15.51 2.18 13.12
N THR A 286 -16.55 2.07 13.95
CA THR A 286 -16.65 0.97 14.89
C THR A 286 -16.84 -0.33 14.11
N PRO A 287 -16.08 -1.41 14.38
CA PRO A 287 -16.29 -2.67 13.67
C PRO A 287 -17.68 -3.19 13.93
N THR A 288 -18.35 -3.57 12.88
CA THR A 288 -19.54 -4.39 12.99
C THR A 288 -19.05 -5.83 13.16
N TYR A 289 -18.97 -6.32 14.40
CA TYR A 289 -18.67 -7.73 14.64
C TYR A 289 -19.75 -8.58 14.00
N LEU A 290 -19.44 -9.24 12.89
CA LEU A 290 -20.28 -10.26 12.27
C LEU A 290 -20.16 -11.64 12.96
N PHE A 291 -19.47 -11.71 14.07
CA PHE A 291 -19.35 -12.94 14.85
C PHE A 291 -20.16 -12.82 16.15
N SER A 292 -21.37 -13.38 16.13
CA SER A 292 -21.94 -13.94 17.34
C SER A 292 -21.05 -15.13 17.72
N PRO A 293 -20.48 -15.20 18.93
CA PRO A 293 -19.88 -16.44 19.38
C PRO A 293 -20.98 -17.49 19.35
N SER A 294 -20.76 -18.57 18.60
CA SER A 294 -21.59 -19.77 18.72
C SER A 294 -21.50 -20.29 20.14
N PRO A 295 -22.64 -20.67 20.77
CA PRO A 295 -22.67 -21.14 22.12
C PRO A 295 -21.91 -22.44 22.33
#